data_36e8747f6968265f87a22efaa35b2d82
#
_entry.id   36e8747f6968265f87a22efaa35b2d82
#
_cell.length_a   1.000
_cell.length_b   1.000
_cell.length_c   1.000
_cell.angle_alpha   90.00
_cell.angle_beta   90.00
_cell.angle_gamma   90.00
#
_symmetry.space_group_name_H-M   'P 1'
#
loop_
_entity.id
_entity.type
_entity.pdbx_description
1 polymer ?
#
loop_
_entity_poly.entity_id
_entity_poly.type
_entity_poly.pdbx_seq_one_letter_code
_entity_poly.pdbx_strand_id
1 'polypeptide(L)'
;MRVVTTPLPDVLVFLPTPHRDDRGFFTRTFDTEIFDAAVAEHTGLDVRSADFRQDSQSRSAAGVLRGLHGRGGRGETKLVRCARGAVQDVVVDARPDSPARGRSHAVVLDDVDFAHLLVPPGFLHGFLTLSDTADVCYRIDRPHDPTEDVGVR
;
A
#
# COMPACT_ATOMS: atom_id res chain seq x y z
N MET A 1 -12.42 -4.72 10.55
CA MET A 1 -11.68 -4.01 9.45
C MET A 1 -12.70 -3.56 8.43
N ARG A 2 -12.68 -2.30 8.03
CA ARG A 2 -13.53 -1.74 6.98
C ARG A 2 -12.71 -1.56 5.70
N VAL A 3 -13.32 -1.75 4.53
CA VAL A 3 -12.67 -1.55 3.22
C VAL A 3 -13.32 -0.34 2.54
N VAL A 4 -12.50 0.49 1.91
CA VAL A 4 -12.92 1.71 1.21
C VAL A 4 -12.33 1.71 -0.19
N THR A 5 -13.15 1.94 -1.19
CA THR A 5 -12.71 2.16 -2.57
C THR A 5 -12.14 3.56 -2.73
N THR A 6 -11.25 3.74 -3.71
CA THR A 6 -10.67 5.05 -4.04
C THR A 6 -11.14 5.51 -5.43
N PRO A 7 -10.84 6.75 -5.84
CA PRO A 7 -11.12 7.21 -7.20
C PRO A 7 -10.31 6.51 -8.30
N LEU A 8 -9.28 5.73 -7.92
CA LEU A 8 -8.49 4.93 -8.86
C LEU A 8 -9.00 3.49 -8.89
N PRO A 9 -9.16 2.88 -10.06
CA PRO A 9 -9.59 1.50 -10.17
C PRO A 9 -8.56 0.55 -9.51
N ASP A 10 -9.08 -0.47 -8.82
CA ASP A 10 -8.32 -1.52 -8.15
C ASP A 10 -7.51 -1.08 -6.90
N VAL A 11 -7.49 0.21 -6.58
CA VAL A 11 -6.82 0.75 -5.38
C VAL A 11 -7.82 0.77 -4.21
N LEU A 12 -7.51 0.03 -3.15
CA LEU A 12 -8.35 -0.07 -1.94
C LEU A 12 -7.59 0.43 -0.70
N VAL A 13 -8.35 0.94 0.26
CA VAL A 13 -7.85 1.27 1.60
C VAL A 13 -8.53 0.35 2.61
N PHE A 14 -7.73 -0.39 3.38
CA PHE A 14 -8.19 -1.22 4.48
C PHE A 14 -7.98 -0.46 5.78
N LEU A 15 -9.04 -0.31 6.56
CA LEU A 15 -9.06 0.41 7.83
C LEU A 15 -9.29 -0.57 8.97
N PRO A 16 -8.24 -1.00 9.70
CA PRO A 16 -8.38 -1.81 10.89
C PRO A 16 -9.18 -1.10 11.97
N THR A 17 -9.67 -1.88 12.93
CA THR A 17 -10.32 -1.36 14.13
C THR A 17 -9.41 -1.67 15.33
N PRO A 18 -8.62 -0.71 15.83
CA PRO A 18 -7.76 -0.94 16.98
C PRO A 18 -8.58 -1.05 18.26
N HIS A 19 -8.19 -1.98 19.12
CA HIS A 19 -8.67 -2.11 20.49
C HIS A 19 -7.66 -1.41 21.41
N ARG A 20 -8.09 -0.37 22.09
CA ARG A 20 -7.24 0.46 22.96
C ARG A 20 -7.59 0.24 24.43
N ASP A 21 -6.57 0.15 25.28
CA ASP A 21 -6.69 0.11 26.73
C ASP A 21 -5.47 0.80 27.40
N ASP A 22 -5.36 0.75 28.73
CA ASP A 22 -4.28 1.40 29.49
C ASP A 22 -2.88 0.86 29.15
N ARG A 23 -2.76 -0.27 28.49
CA ARG A 23 -1.49 -0.86 28.02
C ARG A 23 -1.09 -0.40 26.63
N GLY A 24 -1.98 0.29 25.88
CA GLY A 24 -1.77 0.71 24.51
C GLY A 24 -2.87 0.22 23.58
N PHE A 25 -2.52 -0.47 22.50
CA PHE A 25 -3.49 -0.97 21.54
C PHE A 25 -3.14 -2.37 21.03
N PHE A 26 -4.16 -3.07 20.58
CA PHE A 26 -4.06 -4.27 19.75
C PHE A 26 -4.86 -4.04 18.48
N THR A 27 -4.29 -4.35 17.32
CA THR A 27 -5.01 -4.29 16.05
C THR A 27 -4.60 -5.44 15.13
N ARG A 28 -5.57 -5.96 14.36
CA ARG A 28 -5.27 -6.93 13.31
C ARG A 28 -4.92 -6.15 12.04
N THR A 29 -3.66 -6.24 11.64
CA THR A 29 -3.14 -5.49 10.49
C THR A 29 -3.37 -6.20 9.17
N PHE A 30 -3.67 -7.50 9.17
CA PHE A 30 -4.01 -8.28 7.99
C PHE A 30 -4.98 -9.41 8.35
N ASP A 31 -5.96 -9.63 7.49
CA ASP A 31 -6.93 -10.71 7.61
C ASP A 31 -7.18 -11.27 6.22
N THR A 32 -6.91 -12.56 6.03
CA THR A 32 -6.96 -13.21 4.72
C THR A 32 -8.35 -13.25 4.14
N GLU A 33 -9.36 -13.52 4.95
CA GLU A 33 -10.75 -13.61 4.49
C GLU A 33 -11.26 -12.25 4.04
N ILE A 34 -10.97 -11.20 4.83
CA ILE A 34 -11.38 -9.83 4.48
C ILE A 34 -10.64 -9.35 3.23
N PHE A 35 -9.34 -9.64 3.12
CA PHE A 35 -8.56 -9.26 1.95
C PHE A 35 -9.11 -9.92 0.68
N ASP A 36 -9.25 -11.24 0.69
CA ASP A 36 -9.70 -12.00 -0.48
C ASP A 36 -11.12 -11.61 -0.91
N ALA A 37 -12.02 -11.40 0.04
CA ALA A 37 -13.38 -10.93 -0.24
C ALA A 37 -13.38 -9.53 -0.85
N ALA A 38 -12.60 -8.59 -0.30
CA ALA A 38 -12.53 -7.21 -0.78
C ALA A 38 -11.95 -7.12 -2.20
N VAL A 39 -10.89 -7.87 -2.48
CA VAL A 39 -10.28 -7.93 -3.82
C VAL A 39 -11.28 -8.48 -4.83
N ALA A 40 -11.96 -9.58 -4.52
CA ALA A 40 -12.93 -10.20 -5.40
C ALA A 40 -14.17 -9.31 -5.68
N GLU A 41 -14.60 -8.52 -4.68
CA GLU A 41 -15.78 -7.66 -4.80
C GLU A 41 -15.49 -6.33 -5.50
N HIS A 42 -14.33 -5.74 -5.25
CA HIS A 42 -14.08 -4.33 -5.61
C HIS A 42 -13.00 -4.11 -6.66
N THR A 43 -12.33 -5.17 -7.12
CA THR A 43 -11.23 -5.05 -8.09
C THR A 43 -11.33 -6.06 -9.21
N GLY A 44 -10.56 -5.82 -10.29
CA GLY A 44 -10.32 -6.80 -11.36
C GLY A 44 -9.03 -7.60 -11.18
N LEU A 45 -8.42 -7.57 -9.99
CA LEU A 45 -7.14 -8.22 -9.72
C LEU A 45 -7.30 -9.73 -9.52
N ASP A 46 -6.37 -10.49 -10.09
CA ASP A 46 -6.19 -11.91 -9.76
C ASP A 46 -5.05 -12.06 -8.75
N VAL A 47 -5.32 -11.61 -7.52
CA VAL A 47 -4.41 -11.73 -6.37
C VAL A 47 -5.16 -12.19 -5.15
N ARG A 48 -4.54 -13.07 -4.37
CA ARG A 48 -5.10 -13.61 -3.11
C ARG A 48 -4.12 -13.40 -1.97
N SER A 49 -4.63 -13.46 -0.77
CA SER A 49 -3.82 -13.39 0.46
C SER A 49 -2.68 -14.42 0.49
N ALA A 50 -2.90 -15.60 -0.09
CA ALA A 50 -1.91 -16.67 -0.19
C ALA A 50 -0.76 -16.37 -1.17
N ASP A 51 -0.88 -15.35 -2.02
CA ASP A 51 0.15 -14.99 -3.00
C ASP A 51 1.27 -14.15 -2.39
N PHE A 52 1.04 -13.52 -1.25
CA PHE A 52 2.07 -12.72 -0.60
C PHE A 52 3.28 -13.56 -0.18
N ARG A 53 4.48 -13.10 -0.57
CA ARG A 53 5.76 -13.82 -0.43
C ARG A 53 6.78 -13.10 0.43
N GLN A 54 6.68 -11.77 0.53
CA GLN A 54 7.66 -10.96 1.24
C GLN A 54 6.99 -9.92 2.12
N ASP A 55 7.52 -9.74 3.32
CA ASP A 55 7.29 -8.57 4.15
C ASP A 55 8.59 -7.76 4.22
N SER A 56 8.51 -6.46 4.01
CA SER A 56 9.64 -5.53 4.04
C SER A 56 9.30 -4.32 4.88
N GLN A 57 10.31 -3.64 5.41
CA GLN A 57 10.14 -2.42 6.18
C GLN A 57 11.22 -1.40 5.82
N SER A 58 10.83 -0.14 5.72
CA SER A 58 11.75 0.98 5.61
C SER A 58 11.56 1.96 6.77
N ARG A 59 12.65 2.60 7.21
CA ARG A 59 12.61 3.73 8.14
C ARG A 59 13.10 4.98 7.45
N SER A 60 12.41 6.10 7.65
CA SER A 60 12.71 7.39 7.03
C SER A 60 12.57 8.52 8.04
N ALA A 61 13.45 9.51 7.96
CA ALA A 61 13.36 10.76 8.72
C ALA A 61 12.35 11.72 8.07
N ALA A 62 12.00 12.78 8.79
CA ALA A 62 11.11 13.84 8.32
C ALA A 62 11.54 14.40 6.95
N GLY A 63 10.58 14.62 6.07
CA GLY A 63 10.78 15.19 4.74
C GLY A 63 11.44 14.25 3.72
N VAL A 64 11.78 13.01 4.10
CA VAL A 64 12.30 12.03 3.14
C VAL A 64 11.20 11.64 2.17
N LEU A 65 11.49 11.78 0.88
CA LEU A 65 10.69 11.31 -0.24
C LEU A 65 11.27 10.00 -0.78
N ARG A 66 10.44 8.96 -0.91
CA ARG A 66 10.78 7.71 -1.62
C ARG A 66 9.80 7.48 -2.75
N GLY A 67 10.30 7.24 -3.94
CA GLY A 67 9.48 6.99 -5.15
C GLY A 67 9.67 8.11 -6.17
N LEU A 68 8.80 8.24 -7.19
CA LEU A 68 7.80 7.21 -7.54
C LEU A 68 8.48 6.01 -8.16
N HIS A 69 8.15 4.83 -7.68
CA HIS A 69 8.74 3.58 -8.16
C HIS A 69 7.67 2.49 -8.27
N GLY A 70 7.95 1.51 -9.10
CA GLY A 70 7.11 0.35 -9.32
C GLY A 70 7.91 -0.80 -9.88
N ARG A 71 7.22 -1.80 -10.37
CA ARG A 71 7.81 -2.99 -10.96
C ARG A 71 7.34 -3.11 -12.41
N GLY A 72 8.30 -3.32 -13.32
CA GLY A 72 8.04 -3.65 -14.71
C GLY A 72 7.49 -5.05 -14.92
N GLY A 73 7.43 -5.49 -16.17
CA GLY A 73 6.90 -6.80 -16.51
C GLY A 73 5.43 -6.96 -16.10
N ARG A 74 5.12 -8.02 -15.37
CA ARG A 74 3.75 -8.24 -14.83
C ARG A 74 3.39 -7.36 -13.64
N GLY A 75 4.32 -6.56 -13.15
CA GLY A 75 4.13 -5.74 -11.96
C GLY A 75 4.15 -6.56 -10.65
N GLU A 76 3.81 -5.92 -9.55
CA GLU A 76 3.64 -6.54 -8.24
C GLU A 76 2.48 -5.88 -7.49
N THR A 77 1.80 -6.66 -6.65
CA THR A 77 0.81 -6.14 -5.71
C THR A 77 1.50 -5.85 -4.38
N LYS A 78 1.24 -4.67 -3.83
CA LYS A 78 1.70 -4.30 -2.49
C LYS A 78 0.53 -3.97 -1.59
N LEU A 79 0.63 -4.40 -0.33
CA LEU A 79 -0.19 -3.87 0.75
C LEU A 79 0.73 -3.06 1.67
N VAL A 80 0.52 -1.74 1.73
CA VAL A 80 1.42 -0.77 2.36
C VAL A 80 0.75 -0.17 3.59
N ARG A 81 1.48 -0.03 4.68
CA ARG A 81 1.03 0.65 5.90
C ARG A 81 2.15 1.42 6.56
N CYS A 82 1.82 2.44 7.32
CA CYS A 82 2.75 3.08 8.26
C CYS A 82 2.57 2.44 9.65
N ALA A 83 3.64 1.80 10.15
CA ALA A 83 3.62 1.12 11.44
C ALA A 83 3.96 2.07 12.60
N ARG A 84 4.64 3.18 12.31
CA ARG A 84 5.00 4.24 13.24
C ARG A 84 5.11 5.56 12.50
N GLY A 85 4.58 6.64 13.10
CA GLY A 85 4.59 7.97 12.51
C GLY A 85 3.54 8.12 11.42
N ALA A 86 3.81 9.01 10.45
CA ALA A 86 2.89 9.32 9.37
C ALA A 86 3.62 9.59 8.06
N VAL A 87 3.01 9.15 6.95
CA VAL A 87 3.46 9.43 5.59
C VAL A 87 2.28 9.87 4.73
N GLN A 88 2.52 10.75 3.76
CA GLN A 88 1.62 10.97 2.64
C GLN A 88 2.02 10.01 1.53
N ASP A 89 1.23 8.99 1.33
CA ASP A 89 1.44 7.97 0.30
C ASP A 89 0.72 8.38 -0.98
N VAL A 90 1.36 8.18 -2.13
CA VAL A 90 0.83 8.55 -3.45
C VAL A 90 0.96 7.35 -4.38
N VAL A 91 -0.14 7.05 -5.07
CA VAL A 91 -0.18 6.06 -6.16
C VAL A 91 -0.57 6.73 -7.46
N VAL A 92 0.06 6.31 -8.55
CA VAL A 92 -0.21 6.81 -9.91
C VAL A 92 -0.49 5.61 -10.81
N ASP A 93 -1.61 5.63 -11.52
CA ASP A 93 -1.91 4.60 -12.51
C ASP A 93 -1.00 4.76 -13.74
N ALA A 94 -0.07 3.84 -13.91
CA ALA A 94 0.87 3.83 -15.05
C ALA A 94 0.54 2.74 -16.08
N ARG A 95 -0.58 2.03 -15.93
CA ARG A 95 -1.00 0.96 -16.85
C ARG A 95 -1.33 1.52 -18.21
N PRO A 96 -0.76 0.97 -19.32
CA PRO A 96 -0.94 1.52 -20.68
C PRO A 96 -2.40 1.63 -21.12
N ASP A 97 -3.21 0.62 -20.79
CA ASP A 97 -4.59 0.49 -21.27
C ASP A 97 -5.64 0.93 -20.25
N SER A 98 -5.22 1.53 -19.13
CA SER A 98 -6.14 2.00 -18.10
C SER A 98 -6.83 3.31 -18.49
N PRO A 99 -8.16 3.44 -18.30
CA PRO A 99 -8.86 4.71 -18.48
C PRO A 99 -8.45 5.76 -17.45
N ALA A 100 -7.76 5.35 -16.37
CA ALA A 100 -7.25 6.22 -15.33
C ALA A 100 -5.74 6.50 -15.47
N ARG A 101 -5.11 6.13 -16.60
CA ARG A 101 -3.68 6.34 -16.82
C ARG A 101 -3.26 7.78 -16.56
N GLY A 102 -2.20 7.95 -15.76
CA GLY A 102 -1.67 9.24 -15.34
C GLY A 102 -2.44 9.92 -14.21
N ARG A 103 -3.57 9.37 -13.78
CA ARG A 103 -4.26 9.88 -12.59
C ARG A 103 -3.56 9.39 -11.32
N SER A 104 -3.59 10.22 -10.29
CA SER A 104 -3.00 9.93 -8.98
C SER A 104 -4.04 10.02 -7.86
N HIS A 105 -3.72 9.35 -6.76
CA HIS A 105 -4.47 9.44 -5.51
C HIS A 105 -3.49 9.45 -4.33
N ALA A 106 -3.75 10.32 -3.35
CA ALA A 106 -2.93 10.43 -2.14
C ALA A 106 -3.74 9.99 -0.91
N VAL A 107 -3.09 9.27 -0.02
CA VAL A 107 -3.65 8.80 1.25
C VAL A 107 -2.64 9.08 2.35
N VAL A 108 -3.08 9.55 3.51
CA VAL A 108 -2.24 9.56 4.71
C VAL A 108 -2.30 8.18 5.34
N LEU A 109 -1.13 7.59 5.54
CA LEU A 109 -0.95 6.35 6.30
C LEU A 109 -0.22 6.70 7.60
N ASP A 110 -0.76 6.29 8.74
CA ASP A 110 -0.21 6.62 10.05
C ASP A 110 -0.43 5.49 11.08
N ASP A 111 0.13 5.69 12.27
CA ASP A 111 0.00 4.81 13.43
C ASP A 111 -1.18 5.18 14.34
N VAL A 112 -2.11 5.98 13.86
CA VAL A 112 -3.35 6.36 14.55
C VAL A 112 -4.54 5.59 13.98
N ASP A 113 -4.74 5.69 12.66
CA ASP A 113 -5.83 5.02 11.95
C ASP A 113 -5.43 3.64 11.42
N PHE A 114 -4.12 3.37 11.33
CA PHE A 114 -3.55 2.10 10.87
C PHE A 114 -4.01 1.70 9.46
N ALA A 115 -4.31 2.67 8.60
CA ALA A 115 -4.76 2.41 7.25
C ALA A 115 -3.73 1.62 6.44
N HIS A 116 -4.20 0.72 5.58
CA HIS A 116 -3.38 -0.03 4.63
C HIS A 116 -3.84 0.29 3.22
N LEU A 117 -2.90 0.60 2.35
CA LEU A 117 -3.15 0.90 0.94
C LEU A 117 -2.80 -0.32 0.08
N LEU A 118 -3.78 -0.81 -0.69
CA LEU A 118 -3.53 -1.80 -1.74
C LEU A 118 -3.06 -1.06 -2.99
N VAL A 119 -1.84 -1.36 -3.42
CA VAL A 119 -1.23 -0.84 -4.65
C VAL A 119 -1.21 -1.96 -5.69
N PRO A 120 -1.99 -1.87 -6.77
CA PRO A 120 -2.06 -2.89 -7.80
C PRO A 120 -0.80 -2.98 -8.67
N PRO A 121 -0.63 -4.08 -9.44
CA PRO A 121 0.37 -4.15 -10.50
C PRO A 121 0.20 -3.03 -11.52
N GLY A 122 1.33 -2.48 -12.02
CA GLY A 122 1.33 -1.42 -13.02
C GLY A 122 1.08 -0.02 -12.48
N PHE A 123 1.01 0.12 -11.15
CA PHE A 123 1.02 1.44 -10.50
C PHE A 123 2.43 1.85 -10.10
N LEU A 124 2.71 3.15 -10.18
CA LEU A 124 3.83 3.77 -9.50
C LEU A 124 3.38 4.20 -8.11
N HIS A 125 4.28 4.09 -7.16
CA HIS A 125 4.03 4.31 -5.74
C HIS A 125 5.18 5.08 -5.11
N GLY A 126 4.87 5.95 -4.16
CA GLY A 126 5.85 6.67 -3.38
C GLY A 126 5.23 7.36 -2.18
N PHE A 127 6.06 7.84 -1.27
CA PHE A 127 5.58 8.56 -0.09
C PHE A 127 6.54 9.66 0.37
N LEU A 128 5.96 10.65 1.02
CA LEU A 128 6.65 11.71 1.77
C LEU A 128 6.46 11.46 3.27
N THR A 129 7.56 11.45 4.04
CA THR A 129 7.52 11.33 5.50
C THR A 129 7.07 12.65 6.15
N LEU A 130 5.95 12.60 6.90
CA LEU A 130 5.33 13.75 7.54
C LEU A 130 5.74 13.93 9.01
N SER A 131 6.07 12.83 9.71
CA SER A 131 6.52 12.82 11.10
C SER A 131 8.05 12.85 11.19
N ASP A 132 8.62 13.06 12.38
CA ASP A 132 10.07 13.04 12.60
C ASP A 132 10.71 11.73 12.14
N THR A 133 9.97 10.63 12.29
CA THR A 133 10.37 9.29 11.83
C THR A 133 9.14 8.53 11.43
N ALA A 134 9.20 7.82 10.30
CA ALA A 134 8.15 6.90 9.89
C ALA A 134 8.73 5.51 9.55
N ASP A 135 8.02 4.47 9.98
CA ASP A 135 8.27 3.08 9.62
C ASP A 135 7.17 2.62 8.65
N VAL A 136 7.53 2.43 7.39
CA VAL A 136 6.60 1.94 6.36
C VAL A 136 6.86 0.47 6.11
N CYS A 137 5.80 -0.34 6.22
CA CYS A 137 5.82 -1.77 6.02
C CYS A 137 5.09 -2.13 4.73
N TYR A 138 5.64 -3.11 4.02
CA TYR A 138 5.14 -3.59 2.74
C TYR A 138 4.94 -5.09 2.80
N ARG A 139 3.79 -5.57 2.37
CA ARG A 139 3.55 -6.97 2.05
C ARG A 139 3.44 -7.07 0.53
N ILE A 140 4.22 -7.98 -0.09
CA ILE A 140 4.45 -8.03 -1.53
C ILE A 140 4.18 -9.45 -2.04
N ASP A 141 3.45 -9.57 -3.17
CA ASP A 141 2.99 -10.85 -3.72
C ASP A 141 4.06 -11.63 -4.48
N ARG A 142 5.26 -11.07 -4.66
CA ARG A 142 6.34 -11.73 -5.40
C ARG A 142 7.72 -11.38 -4.83
N PRO A 143 8.73 -12.25 -5.06
CA PRO A 143 10.12 -11.94 -4.71
C PRO A 143 10.64 -10.70 -5.43
N HIS A 144 11.53 -9.96 -4.77
CA HIS A 144 12.20 -8.81 -5.38
C HIS A 144 13.11 -9.24 -6.53
N ASP A 145 12.99 -8.56 -7.67
CA ASP A 145 13.87 -8.66 -8.83
C ASP A 145 14.33 -7.26 -9.22
N PRO A 146 15.59 -6.89 -8.95
CA PRO A 146 16.09 -5.54 -9.22
C PRO A 146 16.14 -5.19 -10.71
N THR A 147 16.09 -6.17 -11.61
CA THR A 147 16.10 -5.93 -13.06
C THR A 147 14.78 -5.38 -13.59
N GLU A 148 13.71 -5.54 -12.80
CA GLU A 148 12.38 -5.06 -13.12
C GLU A 148 12.03 -3.74 -12.43
N ASP A 149 12.93 -3.18 -11.62
CA ASP A 149 12.67 -1.92 -10.93
C ASP A 149 12.52 -0.77 -11.93
N VAL A 150 11.42 -0.04 -11.82
CA VAL A 150 11.14 1.16 -12.59
C VAL A 150 10.89 2.34 -11.68
N GLY A 151 11.32 3.53 -12.08
CA GLY A 151 11.15 4.74 -11.30
C GLY A 151 11.08 5.99 -12.16
N VAL A 152 10.38 6.99 -11.65
CA VAL A 152 10.29 8.34 -12.25
C VAL A 152 10.77 9.35 -11.20
N ARG A 153 11.59 10.29 -11.64
CA ARG A 153 12.10 11.40 -10.80
C ARG A 153 11.51 12.72 -11.29
#